data_2e4c612477bf073350ab44ad76d005d1
#
_entry.id   2e4c612477bf073350ab44ad76d005d1
#
_cell.length_a   1.000
_cell.length_b   1.000
_cell.length_c   1.000
_cell.angle_alpha   90.00
_cell.angle_beta   90.00
_cell.angle_gamma   90.00
#
_symmetry.space_group_name_H-M   'P 1'
#
loop_
_entity.id
_entity.type
_entity.pdbx_description
1 polymer ?
#
loop_
_entity_poly.entity_id
_entity_poly.type
_entity_poly.pdbx_seq_one_letter_code
_entity_poly.pdbx_strand_id
1 'polypeptide(L)'
;MTQDMRRETWLWLAQRVSAAVLAFCVIVHLVTIIYATRGGLSGAEILARTRGNGLWLAFYVVFVLAIAVHVPIGLRAITTEWLGWSGPSREGLVAAFGVTLIVMGFGAAWAVFA
;
A
#
# COMPACT_ATOMS: atom_id res chain seq x y z
N MET A 1 -1.32 -25.72 18.63
CA MET A 1 -1.41 -25.02 17.33
C MET A 1 -0.22 -25.40 16.47
N THR A 2 -0.48 -25.92 15.27
CA THR A 2 0.59 -26.25 14.31
C THR A 2 1.23 -24.99 13.73
N GLN A 3 2.41 -25.13 13.13
CA GLN A 3 3.08 -24.01 12.45
C GLN A 3 2.24 -23.43 11.31
N ASP A 4 1.55 -24.28 10.55
CA ASP A 4 0.68 -23.86 9.47
C ASP A 4 -0.51 -23.04 9.97
N MET A 5 -1.14 -23.47 11.06
CA MET A 5 -2.24 -22.71 11.68
C MET A 5 -1.77 -21.37 12.21
N ARG A 6 -0.56 -21.29 12.78
CA ARG A 6 0.02 -20.00 13.20
C ARG A 6 0.25 -19.08 12.02
N ARG A 7 0.84 -19.61 10.95
CA ARG A 7 1.10 -18.83 9.72
C ARG A 7 -0.18 -18.27 9.15
N GLU A 8 -1.21 -19.08 9.02
CA GLU A 8 -2.51 -18.65 8.51
C GLU A 8 -3.16 -17.59 9.40
N THR A 9 -3.07 -17.73 10.70
CA THR A 9 -3.57 -16.74 11.66
C THR A 9 -2.85 -15.42 11.52
N TRP A 10 -1.52 -15.44 11.41
CA TRP A 10 -0.73 -14.23 11.21
C TRP A 10 -1.02 -13.56 9.88
N LEU A 11 -1.16 -14.32 8.80
CA LEU A 11 -1.52 -13.78 7.48
C LEU A 11 -2.92 -13.16 7.51
N TRP A 12 -3.86 -13.81 8.16
CA TRP A 12 -5.22 -13.28 8.34
C TRP A 12 -5.20 -11.97 9.12
N LEU A 13 -4.47 -11.93 10.23
CA LEU A 13 -4.34 -10.72 11.06
C LEU A 13 -3.64 -9.60 10.30
N ALA A 14 -2.54 -9.89 9.61
CA ALA A 14 -1.81 -8.93 8.80
C ALA A 14 -2.71 -8.33 7.71
N GLN A 15 -3.52 -9.16 7.06
CA GLN A 15 -4.47 -8.70 6.04
C GLN A 15 -5.54 -7.78 6.63
N ARG A 16 -6.09 -8.12 7.78
CA ARG A 16 -7.09 -7.29 8.46
C ARG A 16 -6.54 -5.96 8.93
N VAL A 17 -5.38 -5.98 9.58
CA VAL A 17 -4.74 -4.75 10.08
C VAL A 17 -4.33 -3.85 8.92
N SER A 18 -3.70 -4.41 7.89
CA SER A 18 -3.31 -3.64 6.70
C SER A 18 -4.52 -3.06 5.97
N ALA A 19 -5.62 -3.80 5.89
CA ALA A 19 -6.86 -3.30 5.31
C ALA A 19 -7.41 -2.10 6.08
N ALA A 20 -7.40 -2.14 7.40
CA ALA A 20 -7.86 -1.02 8.24
C ALA A 20 -6.97 0.21 8.07
N VAL A 21 -5.65 0.04 8.07
CA VAL A 21 -4.69 1.13 7.83
C VAL A 21 -4.86 1.70 6.44
N LEU A 22 -5.00 0.85 5.42
CA LEU A 22 -5.26 1.29 4.05
C LEU A 22 -6.56 2.06 3.91
N ALA A 23 -7.64 1.61 4.52
CA ALA A 23 -8.92 2.31 4.48
C ALA A 23 -8.77 3.73 5.02
N PHE A 24 -8.07 3.90 6.14
CA PHE A 24 -7.77 5.22 6.70
C PHE A 24 -6.91 6.06 5.74
N CYS A 25 -5.82 5.50 5.22
CA CYS A 25 -4.92 6.19 4.32
C CYS A 25 -5.61 6.61 3.02
N VAL A 26 -6.42 5.72 2.44
CA VAL A 26 -7.18 6.03 1.21
C VAL A 26 -8.17 7.15 1.43
N ILE A 27 -8.89 7.16 2.56
CA ILE A 27 -9.84 8.22 2.87
C ILE A 27 -9.12 9.56 3.03
N VAL A 28 -8.03 9.61 3.80
CA VAL A 28 -7.24 10.83 3.97
C VAL A 28 -6.68 11.31 2.63
N HIS A 29 -6.12 10.42 1.84
CA HIS A 29 -5.56 10.74 0.54
C HIS A 29 -6.63 11.27 -0.43
N LEU A 30 -7.79 10.62 -0.48
CA LEU A 30 -8.90 11.05 -1.31
C LEU A 30 -9.43 12.43 -0.89
N VAL A 31 -9.60 12.67 0.40
CA VAL A 31 -10.04 13.98 0.92
C VAL A 31 -9.03 15.07 0.55
N THR A 32 -7.73 14.80 0.67
CA THR A 32 -6.70 15.78 0.29
C THR A 32 -6.70 16.07 -1.20
N ILE A 33 -6.91 15.05 -2.05
CA ILE A 33 -7.03 15.25 -3.51
C ILE A 33 -8.26 16.09 -3.85
N ILE A 34 -9.40 15.79 -3.26
CA ILE A 34 -10.63 16.54 -3.48
C ILE A 34 -10.45 18.01 -3.05
N TYR A 35 -9.84 18.24 -1.90
CA TYR A 35 -9.52 19.58 -1.42
C TYR A 35 -8.63 20.34 -2.42
N ALA A 36 -7.54 19.68 -2.86
CA ALA A 36 -6.59 20.28 -3.79
C ALA A 36 -7.23 20.62 -5.15
N THR A 37 -8.00 19.70 -5.70
CA THR A 37 -8.65 19.89 -7.02
C THR A 37 -9.77 20.92 -6.98
N ARG A 38 -10.60 20.90 -5.97
CA ARG A 38 -11.68 21.91 -5.81
C ARG A 38 -11.15 23.29 -5.47
N GLY A 39 -10.05 23.37 -4.73
CA GLY A 39 -9.36 24.62 -4.43
C GLY A 39 -8.54 25.18 -5.59
N GLY A 40 -8.41 24.43 -6.69
CA GLY A 40 -7.66 24.84 -7.87
C GLY A 40 -6.14 24.92 -7.63
N LEU A 41 -5.61 24.13 -6.69
CA LEU A 41 -4.17 24.12 -6.40
C LEU A 41 -3.39 23.57 -7.58
N SER A 42 -2.32 24.28 -7.95
CA SER A 42 -1.34 23.81 -8.92
C SER A 42 -0.46 22.70 -8.33
N GLY A 43 0.21 21.94 -9.19
CA GLY A 43 1.19 20.95 -8.73
C GLY A 43 2.30 21.56 -7.87
N ALA A 44 2.76 22.78 -8.20
CA ALA A 44 3.76 23.48 -7.42
C ALA A 44 3.27 23.84 -6.02
N GLU A 45 2.00 24.26 -5.89
CA GLU A 45 1.39 24.56 -4.59
C GLU A 45 1.20 23.32 -3.74
N ILE A 46 0.86 22.19 -4.34
CA ILE A 46 0.78 20.89 -3.64
C ILE A 46 2.15 20.48 -3.14
N LEU A 47 3.18 20.54 -4.00
CA LEU A 47 4.57 20.23 -3.62
C LEU A 47 5.10 21.14 -2.52
N ALA A 48 4.74 22.42 -2.53
CA ALA A 48 5.15 23.35 -1.48
C ALA A 48 4.63 22.94 -0.09
N ARG A 49 3.51 22.22 -0.03
CA ARG A 49 2.92 21.72 1.23
C ARG A 49 3.53 20.41 1.71
N THR A 50 4.00 19.57 0.80
CA THR A 50 4.56 18.25 1.10
C THR A 50 6.07 18.24 1.21
N ARG A 51 6.75 19.12 0.49
CA ARG A 51 8.20 19.18 0.45
C ARG A 51 8.79 19.55 1.81
N GLY A 52 9.71 18.71 2.30
CA GLY A 52 10.32 18.86 3.61
C GLY A 52 9.37 18.62 4.78
N ASN A 53 8.14 18.18 4.53
CA ASN A 53 7.15 17.94 5.57
C ASN A 53 7.22 16.49 6.04
N GLY A 54 7.84 16.26 7.20
CA GLY A 54 8.02 14.93 7.76
C GLY A 54 6.73 14.22 8.14
N LEU A 55 5.66 14.95 8.47
CA LEU A 55 4.36 14.36 8.78
C LEU A 55 3.73 13.73 7.52
N TRP A 56 3.78 14.43 6.39
CA TRP A 56 3.32 13.88 5.12
C TRP A 56 4.17 12.72 4.65
N LEU A 57 5.49 12.80 4.84
CA LEU A 57 6.38 11.68 4.52
C LEU A 57 6.03 10.44 5.35
N ALA A 58 5.84 10.60 6.65
CA ALA A 58 5.44 9.51 7.55
C ALA A 58 4.10 8.89 7.11
N PHE A 59 3.13 9.71 6.75
CA PHE A 59 1.83 9.26 6.24
C PHE A 59 1.99 8.41 4.98
N TYR A 60 2.74 8.87 4.00
CA TYR A 60 2.94 8.13 2.75
C TYR A 60 3.79 6.88 2.93
N VAL A 61 4.76 6.89 3.84
CA VAL A 61 5.52 5.68 4.19
C VAL A 61 4.62 4.62 4.81
N VAL A 62 3.76 5.00 5.75
CA VAL A 62 2.78 4.08 6.35
C VAL A 62 1.83 3.54 5.29
N PHE A 63 1.38 4.39 4.38
CA PHE A 63 0.51 4.00 3.27
C PHE A 63 1.19 2.94 2.38
N VAL A 64 2.42 3.16 1.98
CA VAL A 64 3.20 2.21 1.15
C VAL A 64 3.44 0.90 1.89
N LEU A 65 3.78 0.95 3.18
CA LEU A 65 3.97 -0.27 3.99
C LEU A 65 2.68 -1.08 4.10
N ALA A 66 1.54 -0.42 4.26
CA ALA A 66 0.25 -1.09 4.30
C ALA A 66 -0.08 -1.76 2.95
N ILE A 67 0.22 -1.10 1.83
CA ILE A 67 0.11 -1.69 0.49
C ILE A 67 1.03 -2.90 0.35
N ALA A 68 2.26 -2.79 0.80
CA ALA A 68 3.27 -3.84 0.71
C ALA A 68 2.88 -5.12 1.46
N VAL A 69 2.10 -4.99 2.52
CA VAL A 69 1.54 -6.13 3.27
C VAL A 69 0.24 -6.62 2.64
N HIS A 70 -0.68 -5.71 2.37
CA HIS A 70 -2.05 -6.04 1.95
C HIS A 70 -2.11 -6.66 0.56
N VAL A 71 -1.41 -6.10 -0.41
CA VAL A 71 -1.54 -6.49 -1.82
C VAL A 71 -0.97 -7.89 -2.08
N PRO A 72 0.23 -8.26 -1.64
CA PRO A 72 0.74 -9.61 -1.87
C PRO A 72 -0.13 -10.70 -1.23
N ILE A 73 -0.58 -10.50 0.00
CA ILE A 73 -1.45 -11.45 0.69
C ILE A 73 -2.78 -11.60 -0.05
N GLY A 74 -3.40 -10.48 -0.42
CA GLY A 74 -4.65 -10.47 -1.15
C GLY A 74 -4.52 -11.07 -2.55
N LEU A 75 -3.45 -10.77 -3.25
CA LEU A 75 -3.20 -11.29 -4.60
C LEU A 75 -3.00 -12.82 -4.57
N ARG A 76 -2.29 -13.33 -3.56
CA ARG A 76 -2.16 -14.79 -3.36
C ARG A 76 -3.53 -15.45 -3.15
N ALA A 77 -4.35 -14.88 -2.29
CA ALA A 77 -5.69 -15.40 -2.03
C ALA A 77 -6.56 -15.40 -3.29
N ILE A 78 -6.60 -14.29 -4.00
CA ILE A 78 -7.42 -14.15 -5.22
C ILE A 78 -6.94 -15.11 -6.32
N THR A 79 -5.66 -15.21 -6.57
CA THR A 79 -5.13 -16.10 -7.61
C THR A 79 -5.41 -17.57 -7.29
N THR A 80 -5.35 -17.94 -6.02
CA THR A 80 -5.66 -19.31 -5.59
C THR A 80 -7.17 -19.60 -5.67
N GLU A 81 -7.99 -18.70 -5.14
CA GLU A 81 -9.43 -18.95 -5.00
C GLU A 81 -10.19 -18.81 -6.32
N TRP A 82 -9.81 -17.83 -7.14
CA TRP A 82 -10.54 -17.50 -8.37
C TRP A 82 -9.95 -18.14 -9.61
N LEU A 83 -8.63 -18.32 -9.67
CA LEU A 83 -7.94 -18.85 -10.84
C LEU A 83 -7.42 -20.28 -10.62
N GLY A 84 -7.46 -20.80 -9.40
CA GLY A 84 -6.86 -22.08 -9.06
C GLY A 84 -5.34 -22.12 -9.30
N TRP A 85 -4.72 -20.95 -9.34
CA TRP A 85 -3.29 -20.81 -9.67
C TRP A 85 -2.45 -20.84 -8.41
N SER A 86 -1.55 -21.80 -8.33
CA SER A 86 -0.61 -21.97 -7.24
C SER A 86 0.75 -22.41 -7.76
N GLY A 87 1.75 -22.43 -6.91
CA GLY A 87 3.09 -22.89 -7.23
C GLY A 87 4.08 -21.75 -7.52
N PRO A 88 5.30 -22.10 -7.99
CA PRO A 88 6.40 -21.14 -8.11
C PRO A 88 6.10 -19.96 -9.05
N SER A 89 5.37 -20.18 -10.13
CA SER A 89 5.02 -19.10 -11.09
C SER A 89 4.12 -18.05 -10.44
N ARG A 90 3.15 -18.47 -9.64
CA ARG A 90 2.31 -17.56 -8.87
C ARG A 90 3.12 -16.79 -7.83
N GLU A 91 3.98 -17.47 -7.09
CA GLU A 91 4.86 -16.85 -6.09
C GLU A 91 5.77 -15.80 -6.73
N GLY A 92 6.32 -16.11 -7.91
CA GLY A 92 7.13 -15.17 -8.68
C GLY A 92 6.36 -13.93 -9.12
N LEU A 93 5.13 -14.09 -9.59
CA LEU A 93 4.27 -12.96 -9.96
C LEU A 93 3.93 -12.08 -8.76
N VAL A 94 3.54 -12.68 -7.65
CA VAL A 94 3.19 -11.96 -6.41
C VAL A 94 4.40 -11.18 -5.89
N ALA A 95 5.58 -11.82 -5.86
CA ALA A 95 6.81 -11.17 -5.43
C ALA A 95 7.20 -10.01 -6.34
N ALA A 96 7.16 -10.20 -7.65
CA ALA A 96 7.48 -9.15 -8.63
C ALA A 96 6.52 -7.96 -8.52
N PHE A 97 5.24 -8.23 -8.39
CA PHE A 97 4.23 -7.19 -8.23
C PHE A 97 4.42 -6.42 -6.91
N GLY A 98 4.66 -7.13 -5.81
CA GLY A 98 4.91 -6.53 -4.50
C GLY A 98 6.16 -5.65 -4.49
N VAL A 99 7.26 -6.11 -5.06
CA VAL A 99 8.50 -5.32 -5.17
C VAL A 99 8.29 -4.08 -6.03
N THR A 100 7.58 -4.21 -7.14
CA THR A 100 7.25 -3.07 -8.02
C THR A 100 6.46 -2.00 -7.26
N LEU A 101 5.44 -2.40 -6.49
CA LEU A 101 4.65 -1.47 -5.69
C LEU A 101 5.48 -0.78 -4.62
N ILE A 102 6.37 -1.50 -3.96
CA ILE A 102 7.27 -0.93 -2.94
C ILE A 102 8.19 0.12 -3.56
N VAL A 103 8.85 -0.23 -4.66
CA VAL A 103 9.79 0.68 -5.35
C VAL A 103 9.07 1.92 -5.84
N MET A 104 7.94 1.77 -6.51
CA MET A 104 7.15 2.89 -7.02
C MET A 104 6.56 3.72 -5.89
N GLY A 105 6.05 3.06 -4.84
CA GLY A 105 5.43 3.73 -3.70
C GLY A 105 6.42 4.58 -2.90
N PHE A 106 7.57 4.04 -2.55
CA PHE A 106 8.61 4.81 -1.86
C PHE A 106 9.22 5.88 -2.76
N GLY A 107 9.37 5.59 -4.05
CA GLY A 107 9.80 6.59 -5.03
C GLY A 107 8.84 7.78 -5.08
N ALA A 108 7.55 7.53 -5.11
CA ALA A 108 6.53 8.59 -5.09
C ALA A 108 6.53 9.37 -3.77
N ALA A 109 6.62 8.68 -2.62
CA ALA A 109 6.69 9.32 -1.31
C ALA A 109 7.91 10.24 -1.19
N TRP A 110 9.05 9.80 -1.68
CA TRP A 110 10.28 10.60 -1.71
C TRP A 110 10.16 11.78 -2.65
N ALA A 111 9.56 11.58 -3.83
CA ALA A 111 9.41 12.64 -4.83
C ALA A 111 8.59 13.84 -4.31
N VAL A 112 7.58 13.59 -3.48
CA VAL A 112 6.77 14.69 -2.91
C VAL A 112 7.42 15.32 -1.66
N PHE A 113 8.37 14.63 -1.04
CA PHE A 113 9.12 15.14 0.11
C PHE A 113 10.37 15.94 -0.28
N ALA A 114 11.10 15.45 -1.27
CA ALA A 114 12.39 16.02 -1.68
C ALA A 114 12.23 17.31 -2.60
#